data_5f6e60818970787bdd0d865dd9792b55
#
_entry.id   5f6e60818970787bdd0d865dd9792b55
#
_cell.length_a   1.000
_cell.length_b   1.000
_cell.length_c   1.000
_cell.angle_alpha   90.00
_cell.angle_beta   90.00
_cell.angle_gamma   90.00
#
_symmetry.space_group_name_H-M   'P 1'
#
loop_
_entity.id
_entity.type
_entity.pdbx_description
1 polymer ?
#
loop_
_entity_poly.entity_id
_entity_poly.type
_entity_poly.pdbx_seq_one_letter_code
_entity_poly.pdbx_strand_id
1 'polypeptide(L)'
;SNKIYLGIVLVCTVLVIGLCVYAIATHKEEKLTDALKFKKEYESLNEVVNENNEKQYMEIFIDEENPIVYKTGQEIVEIMKNEDAIIYFGFATCPWCRNAVPVLLDAAKELNVDKIYYVDILDIRDTYKFSGSIEPEQTKKGTDAYYNILKILDKKLDKFYVKDEAGNMYDTGVKRLYAPTVVSMSGGKVKGFHVATVESQKDPYKALTDKQKEELKDAYKELINAIKNDNVCKDNKAC
;
A
#
# COMPACT_ATOMS: atom_id res chain seq x y z
N SER A 1 -50.44 -39.27 21.48
CA SER A 1 -49.89 -37.89 21.63
C SER A 1 -48.37 -37.82 21.35
N ASN A 2 -47.53 -38.64 22.00
CA ASN A 2 -46.06 -38.59 21.84
C ASN A 2 -45.53 -38.91 20.43
N LYS A 3 -46.19 -39.77 19.68
CA LYS A 3 -45.78 -40.10 18.30
C LYS A 3 -45.97 -38.95 17.30
N ILE A 4 -47.02 -38.16 17.49
CA ILE A 4 -47.30 -36.98 16.67
C ILE A 4 -46.25 -35.88 16.96
N TYR A 5 -45.92 -35.67 18.24
CA TYR A 5 -44.91 -34.73 18.68
C TYR A 5 -43.53 -35.09 18.11
N LEU A 6 -43.16 -36.36 18.16
CA LEU A 6 -41.90 -36.88 17.63
C LEU A 6 -41.83 -36.66 16.09
N GLY A 7 -42.94 -36.87 15.37
CA GLY A 7 -43.02 -36.61 13.93
C GLY A 7 -42.85 -35.13 13.57
N ILE A 8 -43.47 -34.21 14.34
CA ILE A 8 -43.32 -32.78 14.12
C ILE A 8 -41.90 -32.35 14.36
N VAL A 9 -41.27 -32.79 15.45
CA VAL A 9 -39.86 -32.47 15.75
C VAL A 9 -38.93 -32.90 14.64
N LEU A 10 -39.14 -34.15 14.14
CA LEU A 10 -38.30 -34.68 13.03
C LEU A 10 -38.44 -33.86 11.76
N VAL A 11 -39.65 -33.44 11.39
CA VAL A 11 -39.89 -32.59 10.20
C VAL A 11 -39.25 -31.22 10.39
N CYS A 12 -39.39 -30.60 11.55
CA CYS A 12 -38.77 -29.31 11.83
C CYS A 12 -37.23 -29.40 11.76
N THR A 13 -36.64 -30.48 12.29
CA THR A 13 -35.17 -30.67 12.25
C THR A 13 -34.68 -30.82 10.82
N VAL A 14 -35.38 -31.57 9.98
CA VAL A 14 -35.01 -31.74 8.57
C VAL A 14 -35.13 -30.41 7.81
N LEU A 15 -36.18 -29.59 8.09
CA LEU A 15 -36.34 -28.29 7.47
C LEU A 15 -35.23 -27.33 7.88
N VAL A 16 -34.83 -27.29 9.17
CA VAL A 16 -33.73 -26.45 9.66
C VAL A 16 -32.41 -26.86 9.01
N ILE A 17 -32.11 -28.16 8.96
CA ILE A 17 -30.90 -28.67 8.30
C ILE A 17 -30.92 -28.31 6.80
N GLY A 18 -32.05 -28.47 6.10
CA GLY A 18 -32.21 -28.08 4.70
C GLY A 18 -31.97 -26.59 4.47
N LEU A 19 -32.50 -25.72 5.34
CA LEU A 19 -32.26 -24.27 5.28
C LEU A 19 -30.79 -23.91 5.56
N CYS A 20 -30.15 -24.59 6.52
CA CYS A 20 -28.72 -24.37 6.80
C CYS A 20 -27.85 -24.77 5.61
N VAL A 21 -28.12 -25.96 5.02
CA VAL A 21 -27.39 -26.43 3.83
C VAL A 21 -27.63 -25.51 2.64
N TYR A 22 -28.86 -25.04 2.44
CA TYR A 22 -29.19 -24.07 1.39
C TYR A 22 -28.47 -22.74 1.62
N ALA A 23 -28.45 -22.22 2.85
CA ALA A 23 -27.74 -20.98 3.19
C ALA A 23 -26.21 -21.12 2.96
N ILE A 24 -25.63 -22.27 3.32
CA ILE A 24 -24.19 -22.53 3.07
C ILE A 24 -23.92 -22.66 1.56
N ALA A 25 -24.79 -23.36 0.82
CA ALA A 25 -24.62 -23.57 -0.63
C ALA A 25 -24.86 -22.28 -1.44
N THR A 26 -25.68 -21.36 -0.94
CA THR A 26 -25.95 -20.05 -1.59
C THR A 26 -25.02 -18.94 -1.12
N HIS A 27 -24.27 -19.15 -0.03
CA HIS A 27 -23.19 -18.26 0.37
C HIS A 27 -22.07 -18.41 -0.67
N LYS A 28 -22.21 -17.69 -1.81
CA LYS A 28 -21.05 -17.38 -2.64
C LYS A 28 -20.09 -16.61 -1.75
N GLU A 29 -18.92 -17.17 -1.46
CA GLU A 29 -17.82 -16.36 -0.97
C GLU A 29 -17.60 -15.27 -2.04
N GLU A 30 -18.01 -14.08 -1.74
CA GLU A 30 -17.77 -12.92 -2.57
C GLU A 30 -16.25 -12.78 -2.67
N LYS A 31 -15.70 -13.16 -3.82
CA LYS A 31 -14.25 -13.12 -4.03
C LYS A 31 -13.80 -11.69 -3.78
N LEU A 32 -13.09 -11.47 -2.69
CA LEU A 32 -12.63 -10.16 -2.26
C LEU A 32 -11.76 -9.57 -3.37
N THR A 33 -12.23 -8.49 -4.00
CA THR A 33 -11.44 -7.77 -5.01
C THR A 33 -10.24 -7.11 -4.35
N ASP A 34 -9.19 -6.83 -5.11
CA ASP A 34 -8.01 -6.12 -4.60
C ASP A 34 -8.38 -4.74 -4.02
N ALA A 35 -9.27 -4.03 -4.68
CA ALA A 35 -9.81 -2.75 -4.20
C ALA A 35 -10.49 -2.88 -2.82
N LEU A 36 -11.37 -3.85 -2.66
CA LEU A 36 -12.07 -4.09 -1.38
C LEU A 36 -11.12 -4.64 -0.31
N LYS A 37 -10.13 -5.46 -0.70
CA LYS A 37 -9.08 -5.92 0.21
C LYS A 37 -8.27 -4.74 0.76
N PHE A 38 -7.84 -3.83 -0.12
CA PHE A 38 -7.08 -2.64 0.25
C PHE A 38 -7.86 -1.72 1.19
N LYS A 39 -9.14 -1.46 0.86
CA LYS A 39 -10.05 -0.73 1.74
C LYS A 39 -10.10 -1.35 3.14
N LYS A 40 -10.40 -2.65 3.22
CA LYS A 40 -10.51 -3.37 4.50
C LYS A 40 -9.20 -3.35 5.28
N GLU A 41 -8.06 -3.56 4.62
CA GLU A 41 -6.74 -3.54 5.24
C GLU A 41 -6.44 -2.19 5.90
N TYR A 42 -6.65 -1.09 5.18
CA TYR A 42 -6.38 0.24 5.69
C TYR A 42 -7.41 0.71 6.72
N GLU A 43 -8.71 0.50 6.47
CA GLU A 43 -9.78 0.94 7.37
C GLU A 43 -9.86 0.11 8.66
N SER A 44 -9.34 -1.12 8.68
CA SER A 44 -9.28 -1.94 9.90
C SER A 44 -8.47 -1.30 11.04
N LEU A 45 -7.65 -0.31 10.71
CA LEU A 45 -6.86 0.44 11.69
C LEU A 45 -7.51 1.78 12.10
N ASN A 46 -8.69 2.09 11.59
CA ASN A 46 -9.48 3.21 12.11
C ASN A 46 -9.82 2.95 13.58
N GLU A 47 -9.75 3.96 14.42
CA GLU A 47 -9.94 3.88 15.88
C GLU A 47 -8.91 3.02 16.65
N VAL A 48 -7.92 2.43 15.95
CA VAL A 48 -6.88 1.62 16.60
C VAL A 48 -5.74 2.51 17.09
N VAL A 49 -5.24 2.20 18.29
CA VAL A 49 -4.06 2.83 18.87
C VAL A 49 -2.82 2.00 18.53
N ASN A 50 -1.77 2.64 18.05
CA ASN A 50 -0.49 2.01 17.79
C ASN A 50 0.21 1.67 19.12
N GLU A 51 0.38 0.40 19.41
CA GLU A 51 0.96 -0.10 20.67
C GLU A 51 2.40 0.37 20.92
N ASN A 52 3.16 0.71 19.84
CA ASN A 52 4.55 1.11 19.99
C ASN A 52 4.73 2.56 20.47
N ASN A 53 3.73 3.42 20.34
CA ASN A 53 3.86 4.85 20.67
C ASN A 53 2.57 5.46 21.26
N GLU A 54 1.56 4.65 21.53
CA GLU A 54 0.29 5.02 22.14
C GLU A 54 -0.49 6.13 21.36
N LYS A 55 -0.21 6.28 20.06
CA LYS A 55 -0.91 7.23 19.21
C LYS A 55 -1.99 6.52 18.40
N GLN A 56 -3.17 7.11 18.33
CA GLN A 56 -4.25 6.62 17.47
C GLN A 56 -3.88 6.83 15.99
N TYR A 57 -4.14 5.80 15.16
CA TYR A 57 -4.02 5.96 13.74
C TYR A 57 -5.04 6.97 13.21
N MET A 58 -4.64 7.76 12.22
CA MET A 58 -5.57 8.63 11.52
C MET A 58 -6.63 7.80 10.80
N GLU A 59 -7.90 8.16 10.97
CA GLU A 59 -9.00 7.52 10.25
C GLU A 59 -8.95 7.87 8.78
N ILE A 60 -9.19 6.88 7.94
CA ILE A 60 -9.30 7.05 6.50
C ILE A 60 -10.52 6.29 5.97
N PHE A 61 -11.06 6.78 4.86
CA PHE A 61 -12.18 6.17 4.16
C PHE A 61 -11.81 6.01 2.69
N ILE A 62 -11.93 4.79 2.18
CA ILE A 62 -11.52 4.41 0.83
C ILE A 62 -12.74 3.91 0.08
N ASP A 63 -12.95 4.37 -1.15
CA ASP A 63 -14.02 3.87 -2.00
C ASP A 63 -13.84 2.37 -2.27
N GLU A 64 -14.93 1.61 -2.34
CA GLU A 64 -14.89 0.17 -2.67
C GLU A 64 -14.38 -0.07 -4.09
N GLU A 65 -14.68 0.85 -4.99
CA GLU A 65 -14.13 0.91 -6.34
C GLU A 65 -12.94 1.86 -6.35
N ASN A 66 -11.74 1.31 -6.26
CA ASN A 66 -10.49 2.06 -6.34
C ASN A 66 -9.50 1.32 -7.26
N PRO A 67 -8.50 2.00 -7.82
CA PRO A 67 -7.61 1.43 -8.84
C PRO A 67 -6.51 0.50 -8.31
N ILE A 68 -6.53 0.12 -7.05
CA ILE A 68 -5.46 -0.67 -6.45
C ILE A 68 -5.49 -2.13 -6.91
N VAL A 69 -4.32 -2.62 -7.31
CA VAL A 69 -4.08 -4.02 -7.69
C VAL A 69 -2.87 -4.54 -6.92
N TYR A 70 -3.07 -5.55 -6.08
CA TYR A 70 -1.99 -6.17 -5.31
C TYR A 70 -1.00 -6.91 -6.21
N LYS A 71 0.27 -6.74 -5.90
CA LYS A 71 1.37 -7.43 -6.57
C LYS A 71 2.39 -7.93 -5.55
N THR A 72 2.99 -9.06 -5.85
CA THR A 72 4.18 -9.54 -5.14
C THR A 72 5.40 -8.70 -5.53
N GLY A 73 6.43 -8.69 -4.69
CA GLY A 73 7.66 -7.99 -5.03
C GLY A 73 8.28 -8.44 -6.35
N GLN A 74 8.17 -9.75 -6.69
CA GLN A 74 8.69 -10.27 -7.96
C GLN A 74 7.89 -9.76 -9.17
N GLU A 75 6.57 -9.73 -9.08
CA GLU A 75 5.72 -9.14 -10.13
C GLU A 75 6.02 -7.66 -10.32
N ILE A 76 6.24 -6.91 -9.23
CA ILE A 76 6.63 -5.49 -9.30
C ILE A 76 7.95 -5.32 -10.06
N VAL A 77 8.96 -6.17 -9.82
CA VAL A 77 10.23 -6.12 -10.58
C VAL A 77 9.99 -6.29 -12.08
N GLU A 78 9.13 -7.23 -12.47
CA GLU A 78 8.82 -7.45 -13.90
C GLU A 78 8.00 -6.30 -14.51
N ILE A 79 7.03 -5.76 -13.76
CA ILE A 79 6.28 -4.55 -14.16
C ILE A 79 7.22 -3.37 -14.37
N MET A 80 8.13 -3.12 -13.41
CA MET A 80 9.09 -2.00 -13.53
C MET A 80 10.01 -2.10 -14.73
N LYS A 81 10.31 -3.31 -15.22
CA LYS A 81 11.15 -3.50 -16.39
C LYS A 81 10.39 -3.37 -17.71
N ASN A 82 9.14 -3.77 -17.75
CA ASN A 82 8.44 -4.10 -18.99
C ASN A 82 7.17 -3.30 -19.25
N GLU A 83 6.59 -2.64 -18.23
CA GLU A 83 5.30 -1.99 -18.36
C GLU A 83 5.38 -0.48 -18.11
N ASP A 84 4.41 0.24 -18.68
CA ASP A 84 4.08 1.59 -18.25
C ASP A 84 3.14 1.47 -17.05
N ALA A 85 3.54 1.97 -15.89
CA ALA A 85 2.87 1.66 -14.63
C ALA A 85 2.98 2.77 -13.59
N ILE A 86 1.95 2.87 -12.76
CA ILE A 86 2.00 3.58 -11.48
C ILE A 86 2.08 2.53 -10.38
N ILE A 87 3.07 2.67 -9.49
CA ILE A 87 3.36 1.71 -8.43
C ILE A 87 3.36 2.44 -7.10
N TYR A 88 2.60 1.94 -6.15
CA TYR A 88 2.56 2.40 -4.78
C TYR A 88 3.25 1.38 -3.85
N PHE A 89 4.28 1.85 -3.15
CA PHE A 89 5.02 1.14 -2.12
C PHE A 89 4.60 1.67 -0.76
N GLY A 90 3.94 0.85 0.04
CA GLY A 90 3.41 1.27 1.34
C GLY A 90 3.02 0.11 2.20
N PHE A 91 2.35 0.39 3.32
CA PHE A 91 1.70 -0.58 4.21
C PHE A 91 0.73 0.14 5.15
N ALA A 92 -0.32 -0.56 5.60
CA ALA A 92 -1.44 0.06 6.32
C ALA A 92 -1.06 0.65 7.69
N THR A 93 -0.10 0.04 8.39
CA THR A 93 0.37 0.49 9.71
C THR A 93 1.35 1.69 9.64
N CYS A 94 1.67 2.17 8.43
CA CYS A 94 2.51 3.36 8.25
C CYS A 94 1.65 4.63 8.38
N PRO A 95 1.87 5.50 9.38
CA PRO A 95 1.03 6.69 9.54
C PRO A 95 1.20 7.71 8.41
N TRP A 96 2.36 7.78 7.76
CA TRP A 96 2.57 8.57 6.54
C TRP A 96 1.76 8.04 5.36
N CYS A 97 1.66 6.71 5.22
CA CYS A 97 0.85 6.06 4.19
C CYS A 97 -0.63 6.39 4.33
N ARG A 98 -1.13 6.43 5.56
CA ARG A 98 -2.53 6.77 5.85
C ARG A 98 -2.90 8.19 5.42
N ASN A 99 -1.94 9.11 5.47
CA ASN A 99 -2.12 10.46 4.93
C ASN A 99 -2.02 10.52 3.40
N ALA A 100 -1.14 9.72 2.82
CA ALA A 100 -0.85 9.75 1.39
C ALA A 100 -1.93 9.05 0.55
N VAL A 101 -2.45 7.92 1.02
CA VAL A 101 -3.37 7.06 0.25
C VAL A 101 -4.64 7.79 -0.21
N PRO A 102 -5.41 8.50 0.64
CA PRO A 102 -6.60 9.21 0.17
C PRO A 102 -6.29 10.21 -0.94
N VAL A 103 -5.17 10.93 -0.83
CA VAL A 103 -4.76 11.94 -1.82
C VAL A 103 -4.31 11.28 -3.13
N LEU A 104 -3.61 10.14 -3.06
CA LEU A 104 -3.23 9.36 -4.25
C LEU A 104 -4.47 8.85 -5.00
N LEU A 105 -5.45 8.31 -4.28
CA LEU A 105 -6.68 7.81 -4.87
C LEU A 105 -7.53 8.93 -5.48
N ASP A 106 -7.58 10.11 -4.85
CA ASP A 106 -8.22 11.30 -5.40
C ASP A 106 -7.56 11.76 -6.71
N ALA A 107 -6.23 11.84 -6.73
CA ALA A 107 -5.47 12.19 -7.93
C ALA A 107 -5.70 11.17 -9.07
N ALA A 108 -5.72 9.89 -8.73
CA ALA A 108 -6.02 8.81 -9.66
C ALA A 108 -7.43 8.93 -10.26
N LYS A 109 -8.43 9.21 -9.42
CA LYS A 109 -9.83 9.40 -9.82
C LYS A 109 -9.99 10.60 -10.77
N GLU A 110 -9.38 11.74 -10.45
CA GLU A 110 -9.41 12.94 -11.30
C GLU A 110 -8.74 12.72 -12.66
N LEU A 111 -7.72 11.88 -12.74
CA LEU A 111 -6.99 11.59 -13.97
C LEU A 111 -7.46 10.32 -14.69
N ASN A 112 -8.55 9.70 -14.23
CA ASN A 112 -9.08 8.44 -14.76
C ASN A 112 -7.99 7.35 -14.86
N VAL A 113 -7.31 7.10 -13.76
CA VAL A 113 -6.31 6.02 -13.64
C VAL A 113 -7.01 4.73 -13.27
N ASP A 114 -6.97 3.74 -14.15
CA ASP A 114 -7.65 2.47 -13.96
C ASP A 114 -6.86 1.49 -13.08
N LYS A 115 -5.55 1.73 -12.90
CA LYS A 115 -4.69 0.78 -12.19
C LYS A 115 -3.50 1.46 -11.51
N ILE A 116 -3.33 1.14 -10.23
CA ILE A 116 -2.15 1.42 -9.42
C ILE A 116 -1.70 0.09 -8.81
N TYR A 117 -0.52 -0.37 -9.16
CA TYR A 117 0.04 -1.58 -8.57
C TYR A 117 0.52 -1.29 -7.15
N TYR A 118 0.12 -2.13 -6.20
CA TYR A 118 0.48 -2.00 -4.80
C TYR A 118 1.26 -3.21 -4.30
N VAL A 119 2.29 -2.95 -3.54
CA VAL A 119 3.03 -3.96 -2.78
C VAL A 119 3.25 -3.48 -1.35
N ASP A 120 2.91 -4.32 -0.38
CA ASP A 120 3.32 -4.12 1.00
C ASP A 120 4.83 -4.37 1.12
N ILE A 121 5.57 -3.28 1.34
CA ILE A 121 7.04 -3.38 1.44
C ILE A 121 7.51 -3.84 2.82
N LEU A 122 6.65 -3.85 3.83
CA LEU A 122 7.02 -4.26 5.18
C LEU A 122 7.48 -5.72 5.21
N ASP A 123 6.78 -6.57 4.44
CA ASP A 123 7.06 -8.01 4.38
C ASP A 123 8.35 -8.33 3.63
N ILE A 124 8.66 -7.55 2.59
CA ILE A 124 9.77 -7.85 1.67
C ILE A 124 11.07 -7.13 2.00
N ARG A 125 11.02 -6.01 2.75
CA ARG A 125 12.19 -5.18 3.05
C ARG A 125 13.06 -5.77 4.14
N ASP A 126 14.31 -5.35 4.17
CA ASP A 126 15.26 -5.59 5.26
C ASP A 126 14.91 -4.77 6.53
N THR A 127 15.48 -5.16 7.66
CA THR A 127 15.43 -4.38 8.89
C THR A 127 16.80 -4.29 9.53
N TYR A 128 17.09 -3.14 10.13
CA TYR A 128 18.31 -2.84 10.85
C TYR A 128 18.00 -2.30 12.23
N LYS A 129 18.86 -2.58 13.20
CA LYS A 129 18.81 -2.01 14.54
C LYS A 129 20.21 -1.54 14.93
N PHE A 130 20.27 -0.54 15.79
CA PHE A 130 21.48 -0.18 16.50
C PHE A 130 21.45 -0.86 17.88
N SER A 131 22.38 -1.77 18.12
CA SER A 131 22.45 -2.58 19.36
C SER A 131 23.57 -2.13 20.30
N GLY A 132 24.10 -0.90 20.12
CA GLY A 132 25.20 -0.37 20.92
C GLY A 132 26.59 -0.74 20.44
N SER A 133 26.71 -1.46 19.32
CA SER A 133 27.97 -1.69 18.59
C SER A 133 28.36 -0.50 17.72
N ILE A 134 29.54 -0.54 17.11
CA ILE A 134 30.04 0.57 16.27
C ILE A 134 29.19 0.73 15.00
N GLU A 135 28.57 -0.34 14.52
CA GLU A 135 27.81 -0.36 13.27
C GLU A 135 26.39 -0.92 13.48
N PRO A 136 25.40 -0.45 12.67
CA PRO A 136 24.06 -1.01 12.67
C PRO A 136 24.05 -2.49 12.26
N GLU A 137 23.26 -3.29 12.95
CA GLU A 137 23.09 -4.71 12.67
C GLU A 137 21.85 -4.95 11.80
N GLN A 138 22.00 -5.75 10.72
CA GLN A 138 20.87 -6.21 9.93
C GLN A 138 20.13 -7.34 10.67
N THR A 139 18.95 -7.07 11.18
CA THR A 139 18.13 -8.03 11.95
C THR A 139 17.23 -8.89 11.08
N LYS A 140 16.90 -8.44 9.87
CA LYS A 140 16.17 -9.20 8.85
C LYS A 140 16.73 -8.89 7.48
N LYS A 141 17.02 -9.92 6.69
CA LYS A 141 17.38 -9.76 5.27
C LYS A 141 16.13 -9.49 4.45
N GLY A 142 16.21 -8.56 3.50
CA GLY A 142 15.16 -8.35 2.50
C GLY A 142 15.09 -9.51 1.50
N THR A 143 13.99 -9.58 0.77
CA THR A 143 13.86 -10.53 -0.34
C THR A 143 14.71 -10.12 -1.54
N ASP A 144 15.02 -11.05 -2.44
CA ASP A 144 15.75 -10.74 -3.67
C ASP A 144 14.95 -9.74 -4.54
N ALA A 145 13.63 -9.84 -4.53
CA ALA A 145 12.76 -8.87 -5.19
C ALA A 145 12.94 -7.46 -4.64
N TYR A 146 13.00 -7.29 -3.32
CA TYR A 146 13.26 -5.98 -2.71
C TYR A 146 14.59 -5.39 -3.15
N TYR A 147 15.67 -6.18 -3.14
CA TYR A 147 16.98 -5.70 -3.59
C TYR A 147 17.01 -5.37 -5.09
N ASN A 148 16.27 -6.10 -5.92
CA ASN A 148 16.10 -5.77 -7.33
C ASN A 148 15.33 -4.45 -7.52
N ILE A 149 14.30 -4.18 -6.72
CA ILE A 149 13.58 -2.89 -6.71
C ILE A 149 14.54 -1.76 -6.32
N LEU A 150 15.32 -1.92 -5.24
CA LEU A 150 16.33 -0.92 -4.86
C LEU A 150 17.33 -0.64 -5.98
N LYS A 151 17.78 -1.67 -6.71
CA LYS A 151 18.69 -1.51 -7.83
C LYS A 151 18.07 -0.71 -8.98
N ILE A 152 16.79 -0.95 -9.30
CA ILE A 152 16.09 -0.19 -10.36
C ILE A 152 15.92 1.28 -9.94
N LEU A 153 15.64 1.53 -8.66
CA LEU A 153 15.41 2.85 -8.09
C LEU A 153 16.68 3.55 -7.57
N ASP A 154 17.86 2.97 -7.70
CA ASP A 154 19.09 3.36 -7.01
C ASP A 154 19.39 4.87 -7.05
N LYS A 155 19.21 5.51 -8.21
CA LYS A 155 19.46 6.95 -8.40
C LYS A 155 18.46 7.86 -7.69
N LYS A 156 17.35 7.30 -7.19
CA LYS A 156 16.26 8.03 -6.53
C LYS A 156 16.22 7.78 -5.02
N LEU A 157 16.99 6.82 -4.54
CA LEU A 157 16.96 6.40 -3.14
C LEU A 157 18.07 7.07 -2.34
N ASP A 158 17.71 7.45 -1.10
CA ASP A 158 18.64 7.97 -0.11
C ASP A 158 19.26 6.86 0.72
N LYS A 159 20.37 7.19 1.36
CA LYS A 159 21.01 6.35 2.37
C LYS A 159 20.07 6.09 3.55
N PHE A 160 20.17 4.91 4.10
CA PHE A 160 19.39 4.53 5.27
C PHE A 160 20.21 4.68 6.54
N TYR A 161 19.63 5.37 7.51
CA TYR A 161 20.19 5.56 8.84
C TYR A 161 19.27 4.98 9.89
N VAL A 162 19.82 4.36 10.90
CA VAL A 162 19.12 4.00 12.13
C VAL A 162 19.52 4.95 13.26
N LYS A 163 18.65 5.08 14.25
CA LYS A 163 18.89 5.93 15.42
C LYS A 163 19.11 5.06 16.65
N ASP A 164 19.99 5.52 17.53
CA ASP A 164 20.05 5.02 18.90
C ASP A 164 18.99 5.69 19.79
N GLU A 165 18.94 5.31 21.06
CA GLU A 165 18.01 5.88 22.05
C GLU A 165 18.28 7.38 22.31
N ALA A 166 19.49 7.85 22.11
CA ALA A 166 19.87 9.25 22.23
C ALA A 166 19.56 10.08 20.97
N GLY A 167 19.11 9.44 19.88
CA GLY A 167 18.77 10.06 18.60
C GLY A 167 19.95 10.24 17.65
N ASN A 168 21.13 9.71 17.94
CA ASN A 168 22.27 9.73 17.03
C ASN A 168 21.99 8.85 15.80
N MET A 169 22.44 9.30 14.63
CA MET A 169 22.22 8.66 13.35
C MET A 169 23.42 7.82 12.94
N TYR A 170 23.19 6.56 12.56
CA TYR A 170 24.21 5.63 12.11
C TYR A 170 23.90 5.16 10.70
N ASP A 171 24.85 5.34 9.76
CA ASP A 171 24.72 4.89 8.38
C ASP A 171 24.73 3.36 8.33
N THR A 172 23.72 2.76 7.74
CA THR A 172 23.65 1.30 7.56
C THR A 172 24.48 0.80 6.36
N GLY A 173 25.06 1.71 5.58
CA GLY A 173 25.78 1.38 4.35
C GLY A 173 24.89 1.01 3.17
N VAL A 174 23.55 1.00 3.33
CA VAL A 174 22.60 0.68 2.27
C VAL A 174 21.64 1.83 2.00
N LYS A 175 20.96 1.78 0.86
CA LYS A 175 19.86 2.67 0.53
C LYS A 175 18.53 2.04 0.92
N ARG A 176 17.48 2.87 1.11
CA ARG A 176 16.16 2.42 1.51
C ARG A 176 15.04 2.98 0.66
N LEU A 177 14.09 2.10 0.34
CA LEU A 177 12.79 2.49 -0.14
C LEU A 177 11.88 2.77 1.07
N TYR A 178 11.57 4.04 1.29
CA TYR A 178 10.68 4.47 2.37
C TYR A 178 9.20 4.34 1.97
N ALA A 179 8.32 4.31 2.95
CA ALA A 179 6.87 4.31 2.74
C ALA A 179 6.25 5.61 3.30
N PRO A 180 5.31 6.22 2.57
CA PRO A 180 4.85 5.88 1.22
C PRO A 180 5.85 6.30 0.15
N THR A 181 5.96 5.53 -0.92
CA THR A 181 6.62 5.95 -2.17
C THR A 181 5.73 5.62 -3.35
N VAL A 182 5.52 6.58 -4.25
CA VAL A 182 4.80 6.40 -5.51
C VAL A 182 5.77 6.60 -6.65
N VAL A 183 5.76 5.65 -7.60
CA VAL A 183 6.67 5.66 -8.76
C VAL A 183 5.86 5.53 -10.04
N SER A 184 6.19 6.32 -11.04
CA SER A 184 5.72 6.08 -12.40
C SER A 184 6.85 5.55 -13.27
N MET A 185 6.53 4.49 -14.02
CA MET A 185 7.45 3.79 -14.92
C MET A 185 6.96 3.89 -16.35
N SER A 186 7.88 4.08 -17.30
CA SER A 186 7.60 3.92 -18.73
C SER A 186 8.85 3.46 -19.46
N GLY A 187 8.70 2.43 -20.31
CA GLY A 187 9.81 1.85 -21.07
C GLY A 187 10.96 1.37 -20.20
N GLY A 188 10.69 0.79 -19.03
CA GLY A 188 11.69 0.31 -18.06
C GLY A 188 12.45 1.43 -17.33
N LYS A 189 11.97 2.69 -17.41
CA LYS A 189 12.62 3.85 -16.79
C LYS A 189 11.69 4.53 -15.80
N VAL A 190 12.25 5.03 -14.71
CA VAL A 190 11.53 5.87 -13.74
C VAL A 190 11.24 7.23 -14.40
N LYS A 191 9.97 7.60 -14.51
CA LYS A 191 9.50 8.88 -15.04
C LYS A 191 9.13 9.85 -13.93
N GLY A 192 8.54 9.35 -12.84
CA GLY A 192 8.22 10.11 -11.64
C GLY A 192 8.55 9.32 -10.39
N PHE A 193 8.88 10.02 -9.32
CA PHE A 193 9.21 9.43 -8.02
C PHE A 193 8.84 10.42 -6.93
N HIS A 194 7.97 10.00 -6.02
CA HIS A 194 7.59 10.82 -4.88
C HIS A 194 7.63 9.97 -3.60
N VAL A 195 8.33 10.44 -2.59
CA VAL A 195 8.48 9.78 -1.29
C VAL A 195 7.86 10.62 -0.19
N ALA A 196 7.28 9.96 0.82
CA ALA A 196 6.56 10.57 1.93
C ALA A 196 5.30 11.36 1.49
N THR A 197 4.96 12.40 2.21
CA THR A 197 3.87 13.34 1.89
C THR A 197 4.45 14.68 1.41
N VAL A 198 4.20 15.75 2.13
CA VAL A 198 4.76 17.07 1.86
C VAL A 198 5.76 17.47 2.94
N GLU A 199 6.75 18.27 2.59
CA GLU A 199 7.83 18.66 3.51
C GLU A 199 7.31 19.41 4.74
N SER A 200 6.22 20.14 4.60
CA SER A 200 5.59 20.92 5.67
C SER A 200 4.86 20.07 6.72
N GLN A 201 4.53 18.79 6.42
CA GLN A 201 3.94 17.88 7.41
C GLN A 201 5.03 17.33 8.34
N LYS A 202 4.90 17.61 9.64
CA LYS A 202 5.89 17.18 10.65
C LYS A 202 5.40 16.00 11.52
N ASP A 203 4.11 15.85 11.68
CA ASP A 203 3.51 14.78 12.48
C ASP A 203 2.57 13.91 11.62
N PRO A 204 2.95 12.66 11.33
CA PRO A 204 2.14 11.77 10.47
C PRO A 204 0.86 11.25 11.13
N TYR A 205 0.70 11.44 12.43
CA TYR A 205 -0.54 11.10 13.15
C TYR A 205 -1.58 12.22 13.09
N LYS A 206 -1.25 13.37 12.49
CA LYS A 206 -2.19 14.43 12.18
C LYS A 206 -2.56 14.41 10.71
N ALA A 207 -3.83 14.67 10.42
CA ALA A 207 -4.30 14.81 9.06
C ALA A 207 -3.60 15.98 8.34
N LEU A 208 -3.36 15.80 7.04
CA LEU A 208 -2.92 16.90 6.17
C LEU A 208 -3.95 18.02 6.18
N THR A 209 -3.47 19.26 6.22
CA THR A 209 -4.31 20.43 5.93
C THR A 209 -4.75 20.44 4.46
N ASP A 210 -5.78 21.19 4.11
CA ASP A 210 -6.26 21.24 2.73
C ASP A 210 -5.16 21.74 1.77
N LYS A 211 -4.35 22.69 2.18
CA LYS A 211 -3.18 23.15 1.41
C LYS A 211 -2.16 22.03 1.18
N GLN A 212 -1.89 21.22 2.20
CA GLN A 212 -0.96 20.10 2.10
C GLN A 212 -1.51 18.99 1.22
N LYS A 213 -2.83 18.74 1.27
CA LYS A 213 -3.50 17.78 0.38
C LYS A 213 -3.41 18.21 -1.08
N GLU A 214 -3.66 19.49 -1.39
CA GLU A 214 -3.52 20.01 -2.75
C GLU A 214 -2.08 19.93 -3.25
N GLU A 215 -1.10 20.33 -2.44
CA GLU A 215 0.33 20.21 -2.78
C GLU A 215 0.73 18.75 -3.10
N LEU A 216 0.30 17.81 -2.28
CA LEU A 216 0.58 16.38 -2.50
C LEU A 216 -0.17 15.84 -3.72
N LYS A 217 -1.42 16.27 -3.93
CA LYS A 217 -2.23 15.88 -5.08
C LYS A 217 -1.62 16.35 -6.40
N ASP A 218 -1.12 17.58 -6.42
CA ASP A 218 -0.42 18.12 -7.59
C ASP A 218 0.85 17.32 -7.91
N ALA A 219 1.64 16.96 -6.90
CA ALA A 219 2.81 16.09 -7.08
C ALA A 219 2.44 14.71 -7.65
N TYR A 220 1.35 14.11 -7.18
CA TYR A 220 0.87 12.84 -7.73
C TYR A 220 0.33 12.98 -9.15
N LYS A 221 -0.39 14.07 -9.46
CA LYS A 221 -0.85 14.34 -10.83
C LYS A 221 0.31 14.53 -11.80
N GLU A 222 1.35 15.26 -11.40
CA GLU A 222 2.57 15.43 -12.20
C GLU A 222 3.22 14.07 -12.49
N LEU A 223 3.40 13.24 -11.46
CA LEU A 223 3.95 11.89 -11.57
C LEU A 223 3.13 10.99 -12.51
N ILE A 224 1.80 11.02 -12.41
CA ILE A 224 0.89 10.24 -13.27
C ILE A 224 0.96 10.74 -14.71
N ASN A 225 0.96 12.04 -14.93
CA ASN A 225 1.01 12.63 -16.26
C ASN A 225 2.37 12.43 -16.96
N ALA A 226 3.44 12.17 -16.21
CA ALA A 226 4.75 11.88 -16.79
C ALA A 226 4.74 10.63 -17.70
N ILE A 227 3.86 9.63 -17.41
CA ILE A 227 3.66 8.48 -18.30
C ILE A 227 2.87 8.87 -19.55
N LYS A 228 1.79 9.65 -19.38
CA LYS A 228 0.93 10.05 -20.51
C LYS A 228 1.70 10.87 -21.54
N ASN A 229 2.54 11.79 -21.09
CA ASN A 229 3.38 12.62 -21.95
C ASN A 229 4.42 11.79 -22.72
N ASP A 230 5.01 10.77 -22.06
CA ASP A 230 5.98 9.88 -22.71
C ASP A 230 5.32 9.06 -23.83
N ASN A 231 4.08 8.65 -23.68
CA ASN A 231 3.33 7.92 -24.69
C ASN A 231 2.97 8.81 -25.89
N VAL A 232 2.59 10.07 -25.66
CA VAL A 232 2.35 11.04 -26.74
C VAL A 232 3.64 11.27 -27.56
N CYS A 233 4.79 11.35 -26.90
CA CYS A 233 6.07 11.49 -27.58
C CYS A 233 6.46 10.24 -28.38
N LYS A 234 6.16 9.04 -27.89
CA LYS A 234 6.41 7.79 -28.63
C LYS A 234 5.56 7.68 -29.89
N ASP A 235 4.30 8.12 -29.83
CA ASP A 235 3.36 8.02 -30.95
C ASP A 235 3.62 9.09 -32.02
N ASN A 236 4.07 10.28 -31.65
CA ASN A 236 4.20 11.42 -32.55
C ASN A 236 5.60 11.69 -33.12
N LYS A 237 6.65 10.92 -32.79
CA LYS A 237 8.05 11.13 -33.25
C LYS A 237 8.56 12.59 -33.23
N ALA A 238 7.89 13.49 -32.51
CA ALA A 238 8.05 14.94 -32.61
C ALA A 238 8.46 15.61 -31.28
N CYS A 239 9.09 14.86 -30.37
CA CYS A 239 9.64 15.44 -29.13
C CYS A 239 11.16 15.36 -29.10
#